data_c4cf2c74900d55d9ff348c71072e6399
#
_entry.id   c4cf2c74900d55d9ff348c71072e6399
#
_cell.length_a   1.000
_cell.length_b   1.000
_cell.length_c   1.000
_cell.angle_alpha   90.00
_cell.angle_beta   90.00
_cell.angle_gamma   90.00
#
_symmetry.space_group_name_H-M   'P 1'
#
loop_
_entity.id
_entity.type
_entity.pdbx_description
1 polymer ?
#
loop_
_entity_poly.entity_id
_entity_poly.type
_entity_poly.pdbx_seq_one_letter_code
_entity_poly.pdbx_strand_id
1 'polypeptide(L)'
;FFPCIPESGIMKVNKETAYKPQGIRKEFLMRDALRDEMIKKICVRDTDNILDVGCGDGTFLHELTRWKDVEGYGIDESEDKILIAKQTWPELHFETGYSDFLSFDDNSFRVITVCDDFHTFKDPQKFVNEAFRVLVPGGRLYVGESALPEALRIVSNIPSYLTSGDDRRHSTY
;
A
#
# COMPACT_ATOMS: atom_id res chain seq x y z
N PHE A 1 -10.69 -19.47 9.54
CA PHE A 1 -10.60 -18.37 10.51
C PHE A 1 -9.21 -18.39 11.13
N PHE A 2 -8.26 -17.69 10.53
CA PHE A 2 -7.02 -17.35 11.23
C PHE A 2 -7.18 -15.93 11.76
N PRO A 3 -7.17 -15.72 13.09
CA PRO A 3 -7.17 -14.38 13.63
C PRO A 3 -5.88 -13.66 13.23
N CYS A 4 -5.98 -12.37 12.91
CA CYS A 4 -4.81 -11.48 12.90
C CYS A 4 -4.06 -11.74 14.22
N ILE A 5 -2.75 -11.97 14.16
CA ILE A 5 -1.93 -12.37 15.32
C ILE A 5 -2.14 -11.36 16.45
N PRO A 6 -2.56 -11.79 17.65
CA PRO A 6 -2.70 -10.88 18.78
C PRO A 6 -1.31 -10.39 19.23
N GLU A 7 -1.25 -9.18 19.76
CA GLU A 7 -0.05 -8.42 20.17
C GLU A 7 0.89 -9.09 21.19
N SER A 8 0.71 -10.36 21.54
CA SER A 8 1.48 -11.07 22.55
C SER A 8 2.43 -12.11 21.96
N GLY A 9 3.43 -11.66 21.22
CA GLY A 9 4.44 -12.56 20.64
C GLY A 9 5.68 -11.85 20.13
N ILE A 10 6.01 -10.67 20.68
CA ILE A 10 7.21 -9.94 20.27
C ILE A 10 8.42 -10.62 20.91
N MET A 11 9.18 -11.39 20.13
CA MET A 11 10.56 -11.70 20.47
C MET A 11 11.31 -10.38 20.63
N LYS A 12 11.78 -10.08 21.85
CA LYS A 12 12.68 -8.96 22.10
C LYS A 12 13.99 -9.23 21.38
N VAL A 13 14.17 -8.64 20.21
CA VAL A 13 15.48 -8.58 19.57
C VAL A 13 16.37 -7.67 20.41
N ASN A 14 17.45 -8.23 20.93
CA ASN A 14 18.42 -7.52 21.75
C ASN A 14 19.07 -6.41 20.92
N LYS A 15 18.92 -5.13 21.32
CA LYS A 15 19.37 -3.94 20.58
C LYS A 15 20.90 -3.79 20.51
N GLU A 16 21.66 -4.67 21.12
CA GLU A 16 23.11 -4.49 21.26
C GLU A 16 23.98 -5.17 20.20
N THR A 17 23.40 -5.99 19.31
CA THR A 17 24.15 -6.68 18.24
C THR A 17 23.80 -6.23 16.82
N ALA A 18 23.10 -5.12 16.67
CA ALA A 18 22.81 -4.60 15.32
C ALA A 18 24.12 -4.05 14.72
N TYR A 19 24.66 -4.76 13.73
CA TYR A 19 25.69 -4.26 12.83
C TYR A 19 25.25 -2.88 12.30
N LYS A 20 26.01 -1.82 12.64
CA LYS A 20 25.83 -0.48 12.08
C LYS A 20 26.76 -0.35 10.87
N PRO A 21 26.28 -0.55 9.64
CA PRO A 21 27.10 -0.27 8.47
C PRO A 21 27.36 1.24 8.42
N GLN A 22 28.62 1.62 8.40
CA GLN A 22 29.03 3.00 8.19
C GLN A 22 28.68 3.37 6.74
N GLY A 23 27.84 4.40 6.54
CA GLY A 23 27.55 4.97 5.22
C GLY A 23 26.16 4.72 4.66
N ILE A 24 25.28 4.00 5.34
CA ILE A 24 23.89 3.92 4.92
C ILE A 24 23.16 5.21 5.31
N ARG A 25 22.52 5.86 4.33
CA ARG A 25 21.75 7.08 4.59
C ARG A 25 20.62 6.77 5.58
N LYS A 26 20.38 7.66 6.52
CA LYS A 26 19.31 7.53 7.52
C LYS A 26 17.93 7.31 6.87
N GLU A 27 17.71 7.91 5.71
CA GLU A 27 16.49 7.77 4.91
C GLU A 27 16.24 6.32 4.47
N PHE A 28 17.27 5.60 4.04
CA PHE A 28 17.16 4.19 3.65
C PHE A 28 16.69 3.31 4.83
N LEU A 29 17.32 3.49 6.01
CA LEU A 29 16.92 2.75 7.21
C LEU A 29 15.49 3.09 7.67
N MET A 30 15.05 4.33 7.45
CA MET A 30 13.69 4.75 7.80
C MET A 30 12.64 4.11 6.88
N ARG A 31 12.95 4.00 5.58
CA ARG A 31 12.05 3.32 4.60
C ARG A 31 11.92 1.85 4.90
N ASP A 32 13.00 1.15 5.21
CA ASP A 32 12.96 -0.27 5.58
C ASP A 32 12.14 -0.48 6.86
N ALA A 33 12.32 0.36 7.87
CA ALA A 33 11.55 0.30 9.11
C ALA A 33 10.05 0.56 8.87
N LEU A 34 9.69 1.48 7.96
CA LEU A 34 8.31 1.75 7.58
C LEU A 34 7.68 0.54 6.87
N ARG A 35 8.39 -0.05 5.90
CA ARG A 35 7.95 -1.27 5.20
C ARG A 35 7.65 -2.40 6.17
N ASP A 36 8.60 -2.69 7.06
CA ASP A 36 8.44 -3.72 8.10
C ASP A 36 7.23 -3.47 9.00
N GLU A 37 7.01 -2.21 9.37
CA GLU A 37 5.85 -1.82 10.18
C GLU A 37 4.54 -1.99 9.42
N MET A 38 4.49 -1.56 8.16
CA MET A 38 3.32 -1.72 7.30
C MET A 38 2.99 -3.19 7.09
N ILE A 39 3.96 -4.04 6.75
CA ILE A 39 3.76 -5.48 6.54
C ILE A 39 3.16 -6.15 7.77
N LYS A 40 3.59 -5.75 8.98
CA LYS A 40 3.04 -6.29 10.24
C LYS A 40 1.60 -5.86 10.51
N LYS A 41 1.19 -4.68 10.04
CA LYS A 41 -0.13 -4.08 10.31
C LYS A 41 -1.15 -4.36 9.21
N ILE A 42 -0.71 -4.59 7.98
CA ILE A 42 -1.60 -4.87 6.86
C ILE A 42 -2.14 -6.29 6.98
N CYS A 43 -3.45 -6.38 7.15
CA CYS A 43 -4.13 -7.64 7.23
C CYS A 43 -4.55 -8.09 5.83
N VAL A 44 -3.78 -9.01 5.26
CA VAL A 44 -4.03 -9.65 3.97
C VAL A 44 -4.58 -11.04 4.19
N ARG A 45 -5.63 -11.42 3.49
CA ARG A 45 -6.22 -12.77 3.47
C ARG A 45 -5.87 -13.45 2.16
N ASP A 46 -5.81 -14.77 2.18
CA ASP A 46 -5.70 -15.53 0.93
C ASP A 46 -6.89 -15.17 0.02
N THR A 47 -6.63 -15.05 -1.29
CA THR A 47 -7.59 -14.59 -2.30
C THR A 47 -7.91 -13.08 -2.29
N ASP A 48 -7.24 -12.25 -1.50
CA ASP A 48 -7.36 -10.80 -1.62
C ASP A 48 -6.61 -10.31 -2.88
N ASN A 49 -7.18 -9.33 -3.59
CA ASN A 49 -6.47 -8.55 -4.61
C ASN A 49 -5.88 -7.31 -3.95
N ILE A 50 -4.60 -7.07 -4.17
CA ILE A 50 -3.84 -5.97 -3.56
C ILE A 50 -3.33 -5.05 -4.66
N LEU A 51 -3.52 -3.74 -4.50
CA LEU A 51 -2.93 -2.71 -5.35
C LEU A 51 -1.95 -1.87 -4.53
N ASP A 52 -0.70 -1.79 -4.99
CA ASP A 52 0.31 -0.88 -4.45
C ASP A 52 0.49 0.32 -5.39
N VAL A 53 0.18 1.52 -4.92
CA VAL A 53 0.23 2.76 -5.70
C VAL A 53 1.50 3.54 -5.34
N GLY A 54 2.34 3.81 -6.36
CA GLY A 54 3.72 4.25 -6.16
C GLY A 54 4.62 3.06 -5.79
N CYS A 55 4.41 1.91 -6.46
CA CYS A 55 5.05 0.64 -6.11
C CYS A 55 6.57 0.61 -6.33
N GLY A 56 7.11 1.57 -7.08
CA GLY A 56 8.53 1.62 -7.41
C GLY A 56 9.01 0.36 -8.12
N ASP A 57 10.05 -0.26 -7.60
CA ASP A 57 10.64 -1.51 -8.10
C ASP A 57 9.89 -2.79 -7.67
N GLY A 58 8.75 -2.64 -7.03
CA GLY A 58 7.89 -3.75 -6.59
C GLY A 58 8.33 -4.46 -5.31
N THR A 59 9.44 -4.05 -4.69
CA THR A 59 9.99 -4.75 -3.51
C THR A 59 8.98 -4.84 -2.37
N PHE A 60 8.29 -3.74 -2.03
CA PHE A 60 7.32 -3.74 -0.95
C PHE A 60 6.12 -4.66 -1.25
N LEU A 61 5.58 -4.60 -2.47
CA LEU A 61 4.47 -5.45 -2.90
C LEU A 61 4.86 -6.93 -2.83
N HIS A 62 6.06 -7.30 -3.32
CA HIS A 62 6.55 -8.67 -3.22
C HIS A 62 6.67 -9.12 -1.76
N GLU A 63 7.26 -8.33 -0.88
CA GLU A 63 7.38 -8.67 0.54
C GLU A 63 6.02 -8.84 1.24
N LEU A 64 5.02 -8.04 0.83
CA LEU A 64 3.66 -8.12 1.36
C LEU A 64 2.92 -9.38 0.91
N THR A 65 3.18 -9.85 -0.32
CA THR A 65 2.43 -10.93 -0.97
C THR A 65 3.10 -12.30 -0.89
N ARG A 66 4.42 -12.37 -0.78
CA ARG A 66 5.24 -13.62 -0.93
C ARG A 66 4.82 -14.82 -0.09
N TRP A 67 4.07 -14.63 1.00
CA TRP A 67 3.63 -15.69 1.90
C TRP A 67 2.13 -15.97 1.83
N LYS A 68 1.46 -15.41 0.83
CA LYS A 68 0.01 -15.45 0.68
C LYS A 68 -0.36 -15.89 -0.74
N ASP A 69 -1.47 -16.57 -0.86
CA ASP A 69 -2.08 -16.86 -2.16
C ASP A 69 -2.97 -15.67 -2.57
N VAL A 70 -2.31 -14.60 -3.03
CA VAL A 70 -2.96 -13.31 -3.35
C VAL A 70 -2.48 -12.80 -4.70
N GLU A 71 -3.33 -12.04 -5.39
CA GLU A 71 -2.94 -11.33 -6.59
C GLU A 71 -2.45 -9.93 -6.26
N GLY A 72 -1.19 -9.65 -6.59
CA GLY A 72 -0.54 -8.36 -6.35
C GLY A 72 -0.41 -7.55 -7.63
N TYR A 73 -0.88 -6.31 -7.57
CA TYR A 73 -0.81 -5.32 -8.64
C TYR A 73 -0.04 -4.09 -8.16
N GLY A 74 0.86 -3.58 -9.00
CA GLY A 74 1.64 -2.37 -8.70
C GLY A 74 1.56 -1.36 -9.83
N ILE A 75 1.39 -0.08 -9.49
CA ILE A 75 1.52 1.02 -10.43
C ILE A 75 2.54 2.05 -9.94
N ASP A 76 3.29 2.62 -10.87
CA ASP A 76 4.23 3.74 -10.64
C ASP A 76 4.30 4.60 -11.90
N GLU A 77 4.50 5.90 -11.78
CA GLU A 77 4.62 6.80 -12.95
C GLU A 77 5.95 6.62 -13.70
N SER A 78 6.94 5.97 -13.08
CA SER A 78 8.25 5.72 -13.66
C SER A 78 8.29 4.41 -14.46
N GLU A 79 8.37 4.52 -15.79
CA GLU A 79 8.50 3.37 -16.69
C GLU A 79 9.76 2.53 -16.37
N ASP A 80 10.86 3.18 -15.99
CA ASP A 80 12.12 2.49 -15.65
C ASP A 80 11.96 1.61 -14.41
N LYS A 81 11.28 2.11 -13.36
CA LYS A 81 11.01 1.33 -12.15
C LYS A 81 10.07 0.15 -12.45
N ILE A 82 9.02 0.38 -13.24
CA ILE A 82 8.08 -0.66 -13.67
C ILE A 82 8.79 -1.74 -14.49
N LEU A 83 9.72 -1.36 -15.35
CA LEU A 83 10.52 -2.34 -16.10
C LEU A 83 11.36 -3.23 -15.16
N ILE A 84 12.00 -2.62 -14.15
CA ILE A 84 12.74 -3.34 -13.12
C ILE A 84 11.81 -4.27 -12.33
N ALA A 85 10.65 -3.77 -11.90
CA ALA A 85 9.68 -4.55 -11.15
C ALA A 85 9.23 -5.80 -11.92
N LYS A 86 8.85 -5.66 -13.20
CA LYS A 86 8.45 -6.77 -14.08
C LYS A 86 9.55 -7.83 -14.28
N GLN A 87 10.80 -7.39 -14.34
CA GLN A 87 11.94 -8.30 -14.49
C GLN A 87 12.27 -9.04 -13.20
N THR A 88 12.11 -8.36 -12.06
CA THR A 88 12.49 -8.88 -10.75
C THR A 88 11.42 -9.79 -10.17
N TRP A 89 10.14 -9.45 -10.37
CA TRP A 89 8.98 -10.11 -9.76
C TRP A 89 7.95 -10.51 -10.82
N PRO A 90 8.27 -11.45 -11.72
CA PRO A 90 7.41 -11.82 -12.85
C PRO A 90 6.07 -12.47 -12.44
N GLU A 91 5.91 -12.87 -11.19
CA GLU A 91 4.67 -13.41 -10.61
C GLU A 91 3.65 -12.33 -10.22
N LEU A 92 4.06 -11.05 -10.21
CA LEU A 92 3.21 -9.91 -9.88
C LEU A 92 2.87 -9.09 -11.13
N HIS A 93 1.81 -8.32 -11.04
CA HIS A 93 1.33 -7.48 -12.15
C HIS A 93 1.76 -6.04 -11.96
N PHE A 94 2.50 -5.50 -12.90
CA PHE A 94 2.98 -4.11 -12.84
C PHE A 94 2.59 -3.35 -14.10
N GLU A 95 2.16 -2.11 -13.95
CA GLU A 95 1.91 -1.20 -15.07
C GLU A 95 2.33 0.23 -14.75
N THR A 96 2.70 0.99 -15.79
CA THR A 96 2.93 2.42 -15.66
C THR A 96 1.58 3.10 -15.52
N GLY A 97 1.41 3.93 -14.48
CA GLY A 97 0.16 4.61 -14.21
C GLY A 97 0.32 5.75 -13.22
N TYR A 98 -0.75 6.53 -13.08
CA TYR A 98 -0.78 7.71 -12.22
C TYR A 98 -1.74 7.49 -11.05
N SER A 99 -1.38 8.04 -9.90
CA SER A 99 -2.19 7.90 -8.68
C SER A 99 -3.56 8.59 -8.78
N ASP A 100 -3.68 9.64 -9.59
CA ASP A 100 -4.92 10.38 -9.79
C ASP A 100 -5.84 9.82 -10.89
N PHE A 101 -5.44 8.71 -11.52
CA PHE A 101 -6.24 7.96 -12.48
C PHE A 101 -5.83 6.48 -12.49
N LEU A 102 -6.59 5.65 -11.81
CA LEU A 102 -6.34 4.20 -11.72
C LEU A 102 -7.08 3.48 -12.84
N SER A 103 -6.34 2.81 -13.75
CA SER A 103 -6.88 2.08 -14.92
C SER A 103 -7.53 0.74 -14.54
N PHE A 104 -8.20 0.67 -13.40
CA PHE A 104 -8.88 -0.51 -12.90
C PHE A 104 -10.39 -0.26 -12.78
N ASP A 105 -11.16 -1.33 -12.85
CA ASP A 105 -12.61 -1.29 -12.67
C ASP A 105 -12.99 -0.94 -11.22
N ASP A 106 -14.21 -0.45 -11.04
CA ASP A 106 -14.79 -0.21 -9.72
C ASP A 106 -14.81 -1.52 -8.91
N ASN A 107 -14.54 -1.43 -7.62
CA ASN A 107 -14.60 -2.57 -6.70
C ASN A 107 -13.68 -3.76 -7.07
N SER A 108 -12.46 -3.48 -7.54
CA SER A 108 -11.48 -4.50 -7.96
C SER A 108 -10.57 -4.97 -6.83
N PHE A 109 -10.31 -4.13 -5.81
CA PHE A 109 -9.29 -4.41 -4.81
C PHE A 109 -9.84 -4.48 -3.40
N ARG A 110 -9.34 -5.44 -2.63
CA ARG A 110 -9.60 -5.55 -1.19
C ARG A 110 -8.67 -4.68 -0.37
N VAL A 111 -7.43 -4.53 -0.81
CA VAL A 111 -6.38 -3.77 -0.13
C VAL A 111 -5.72 -2.85 -1.15
N ILE A 112 -5.56 -1.58 -0.77
CA ILE A 112 -4.70 -0.64 -1.48
C ILE A 112 -3.63 -0.18 -0.51
N THR A 113 -2.39 -0.09 -1.00
CA THR A 113 -1.24 0.40 -0.24
C THR A 113 -0.57 1.57 -0.93
N VAL A 114 -0.01 2.48 -0.14
CA VAL A 114 0.95 3.50 -0.55
C VAL A 114 2.08 3.48 0.48
N CYS A 115 3.29 3.13 0.05
CA CYS A 115 4.43 3.01 0.95
C CYS A 115 5.49 4.07 0.65
N ASP A 116 5.52 5.14 1.45
CA ASP A 116 6.49 6.24 1.38
C ASP A 116 6.48 7.03 0.06
N ASP A 117 5.32 7.12 -0.60
CA ASP A 117 5.18 7.80 -1.89
C ASP A 117 4.02 8.81 -1.94
N PHE A 118 3.15 8.83 -0.92
CA PHE A 118 1.95 9.69 -0.90
C PHE A 118 2.28 11.19 -1.01
N HIS A 119 3.40 11.62 -0.45
CA HIS A 119 3.86 13.01 -0.51
C HIS A 119 4.26 13.47 -1.92
N THR A 120 4.46 12.53 -2.87
CA THR A 120 4.80 12.84 -4.27
C THR A 120 3.57 13.01 -5.15
N PHE A 121 2.38 12.61 -4.68
CA PHE A 121 1.16 12.63 -5.47
C PHE A 121 0.73 14.06 -5.83
N LYS A 122 0.48 14.28 -7.12
CA LYS A 122 0.12 15.60 -7.67
C LYS A 122 -1.23 16.10 -7.15
N ASP A 123 -2.19 15.19 -7.02
CA ASP A 123 -3.53 15.46 -6.51
C ASP A 123 -3.95 14.37 -5.51
N PRO A 124 -3.59 14.51 -4.23
CA PRO A 124 -3.94 13.54 -3.20
C PRO A 124 -5.45 13.32 -3.05
N GLN A 125 -6.28 14.35 -3.31
CA GLN A 125 -7.73 14.21 -3.22
C GLN A 125 -8.28 13.33 -4.35
N LYS A 126 -7.78 13.50 -5.58
CA LYS A 126 -8.14 12.62 -6.69
C LYS A 126 -7.71 11.19 -6.42
N PHE A 127 -6.48 10.99 -5.91
CA PHE A 127 -6.05 9.66 -5.50
C PHE A 127 -7.03 9.01 -4.51
N VAL A 128 -7.42 9.74 -3.47
CA VAL A 128 -8.37 9.22 -2.49
C VAL A 128 -9.69 8.83 -3.16
N ASN A 129 -10.22 9.64 -4.08
CA ASN A 129 -11.45 9.34 -4.81
C ASN A 129 -11.31 8.09 -5.68
N GLU A 130 -10.19 7.94 -6.40
CA GLU A 130 -9.88 6.76 -7.20
C GLU A 130 -9.69 5.51 -6.33
N ALA A 131 -8.95 5.63 -5.23
CA ALA A 131 -8.79 4.53 -4.29
C ALA A 131 -10.15 4.05 -3.75
N PHE A 132 -11.08 4.97 -3.46
CA PHE A 132 -12.43 4.61 -3.07
C PHE A 132 -13.22 3.91 -4.18
N ARG A 133 -13.09 4.37 -5.41
CA ARG A 133 -13.78 3.80 -6.56
C ARG A 133 -13.35 2.34 -6.79
N VAL A 134 -12.04 2.08 -6.75
CA VAL A 134 -11.52 0.74 -7.05
C VAL A 134 -11.52 -0.20 -5.83
N LEU A 135 -11.71 0.29 -4.60
CA LEU A 135 -11.88 -0.55 -3.42
C LEU A 135 -13.25 -1.23 -3.40
N VAL A 136 -13.29 -2.52 -3.11
CA VAL A 136 -14.54 -3.22 -2.81
C VAL A 136 -15.17 -2.68 -1.51
N PRO A 137 -16.49 -2.82 -1.30
CA PRO A 137 -17.12 -2.51 -0.02
C PRO A 137 -16.42 -3.23 1.15
N GLY A 138 -15.98 -2.47 2.15
CA GLY A 138 -15.20 -2.98 3.29
C GLY A 138 -13.73 -3.27 2.96
N GLY A 139 -13.24 -2.86 1.79
CA GLY A 139 -11.82 -2.80 1.45
C GLY A 139 -11.06 -1.78 2.31
N ARG A 140 -9.74 -1.79 2.25
CA ARG A 140 -8.89 -0.98 3.11
C ARG A 140 -7.79 -0.28 2.32
N LEU A 141 -7.60 1.00 2.59
CA LEU A 141 -6.44 1.78 2.15
C LEU A 141 -5.45 1.92 3.30
N TYR A 142 -4.21 1.58 3.05
CA TYR A 142 -3.09 1.77 3.98
C TYR A 142 -2.09 2.76 3.37
N VAL A 143 -1.86 3.86 4.06
CA VAL A 143 -0.85 4.85 3.66
C VAL A 143 0.22 4.88 4.75
N GLY A 144 1.45 4.55 4.38
CA GLY A 144 2.62 4.68 5.23
C GLY A 144 3.52 5.79 4.69
N GLU A 145 3.97 6.68 5.59
CA GLU A 145 4.80 7.84 5.22
C GLU A 145 5.88 8.07 6.27
N SER A 146 7.14 7.97 5.86
CA SER A 146 8.29 8.12 6.76
C SER A 146 8.48 9.56 7.26
N ALA A 147 8.02 10.54 6.49
CA ALA A 147 8.11 11.96 6.82
C ALA A 147 7.07 12.43 7.86
N LEU A 148 6.04 11.61 8.14
CA LEU A 148 5.00 11.95 9.10
C LEU A 148 5.37 11.54 10.54
N PRO A 149 4.82 12.22 11.57
CA PRO A 149 4.90 11.75 12.95
C PRO A 149 4.34 10.32 13.07
N GLU A 150 4.94 9.51 13.95
CA GLU A 150 4.62 8.09 14.10
C GLU A 150 3.11 7.80 14.28
N ALA A 151 2.38 8.67 14.95
CA ALA A 151 0.93 8.57 15.16
C ALA A 151 0.09 8.71 13.88
N LEU A 152 0.66 9.26 12.80
CA LEU A 152 -0.04 9.54 11.54
C LEU A 152 0.50 8.72 10.35
N ARG A 153 1.46 7.84 10.58
CA ARG A 153 2.17 7.11 9.50
C ARG A 153 1.34 6.06 8.78
N ILE A 154 0.28 5.57 9.41
CA ILE A 154 -0.58 4.54 8.81
C ILE A 154 -2.03 4.94 9.00
N VAL A 155 -2.70 5.22 7.89
CA VAL A 155 -4.14 5.45 7.85
C VAL A 155 -4.80 4.13 7.45
N SER A 156 -5.45 3.47 8.40
CA SER A 156 -6.25 2.27 8.15
C SER A 156 -7.72 2.54 8.44
N ASN A 157 -8.60 1.94 7.63
CA ASN A 157 -10.06 2.02 7.71
C ASN A 157 -10.66 3.36 7.25
N ILE A 158 -10.93 3.45 5.97
CA ILE A 158 -11.87 4.42 5.44
C ILE A 158 -13.28 3.85 5.69
N PRO A 159 -14.14 4.54 6.45
CA PRO A 159 -15.47 4.06 6.72
C PRO A 159 -16.28 3.84 5.43
N SER A 160 -17.02 2.73 5.36
CA SER A 160 -17.82 2.36 4.19
C SER A 160 -18.88 3.39 3.76
N TYR A 161 -19.30 4.29 4.64
CA TYR A 161 -20.23 5.37 4.29
C TYR A 161 -19.60 6.46 3.41
N LEU A 162 -18.27 6.55 3.34
CA LEU A 162 -17.58 7.44 2.41
C LEU A 162 -17.41 6.80 1.01
N THR A 163 -17.65 5.49 0.89
CA THR A 163 -17.61 4.76 -0.40
C THR A 163 -18.97 4.64 -1.06
N SER A 164 -20.07 4.93 -0.36
CA SER A 164 -21.38 5.06 -0.96
C SER A 164 -21.52 6.49 -1.51
N GLY A 165 -21.16 6.67 -2.77
CA GLY A 165 -21.55 7.85 -3.51
C GLY A 165 -23.07 7.99 -3.42
N ASP A 166 -23.54 8.92 -2.60
CA ASP A 166 -24.92 9.38 -2.62
C ASP A 166 -25.13 10.09 -3.95
N ASP A 167 -25.54 9.32 -4.96
CA ASP A 167 -25.92 9.84 -6.26
C ASP A 167 -27.28 10.54 -6.17
N ARG A 168 -27.33 11.54 -5.27
CA ARG A 168 -28.38 12.55 -5.23
C ARG A 168 -27.98 13.75 -6.08
N ARG A 169 -27.76 13.53 -7.36
CA ARG A 169 -27.89 14.60 -8.32
C ARG A 169 -29.32 14.66 -8.81
N HIS A 170 -30.08 15.42 -8.07
CA HIS A 170 -31.13 16.34 -8.50
C HIS A 170 -31.53 16.24 -9.96
N SER A 171 -32.58 15.48 -10.18
CA SER A 171 -33.60 15.87 -11.13
C SER A 171 -34.36 17.05 -10.52
N THR A 172 -34.17 18.25 -11.04
CA THR A 172 -35.17 19.33 -10.94
C THR A 172 -35.01 20.27 -12.12
N TYR A 173 -36.01 20.19 -12.97
CA TYR A 173 -36.56 21.18 -13.93
C TYR A 173 -35.66 21.66 -15.07
#